data_0b22744c297e093e363c6a0a9ad5706b
#
_entry.id   0b22744c297e093e363c6a0a9ad5706b
#
_cell.length_a   1.000
_cell.length_b   1.000
_cell.length_c   1.000
_cell.angle_alpha   90.00
_cell.angle_beta   90.00
_cell.angle_gamma   90.00
#
_symmetry.space_group_name_H-M   'P 1'
#
loop_
_entity.id
_entity.type
_entity.pdbx_description
1 polymer ?
#
loop_
_entity_poly.entity_id
_entity_poly.type
_entity_poly.pdbx_seq_one_letter_code
_entity_poly.pdbx_strand_id
1 'polypeptide(L)'
;MKHTKREWMPLYSFLDRKRVTDHLADMAARGWMLDRLGTWSWHYRRTEPKQLRFAVTFFAGAGRFSPAPAAGLDTFQDYCAQAGWHRAASSDQVQVFYSEDPAAVPIDTDPAAELENIRRSIGKPMIRNYLALLLLCLLEVAFQCYQIWTDPVDTLASPTALLAATASLPLLVLTLASLLLYRRWQWRAEAAVEAGLPLPDLRSARGLGILVLMWSGLLIAGLFASISRSTGMVILTIGMVLFFALVYFLANAAR
;
A
#
# COMPACT_ATOMS: atom_id res chain seq x y z
N MET A 1 -23.47 13.38 -20.61
CA MET A 1 -22.04 13.41 -20.23
C MET A 1 -21.90 12.71 -18.88
N LYS A 2 -20.87 11.86 -18.69
CA LYS A 2 -20.64 11.22 -17.38
C LYS A 2 -20.19 12.30 -16.40
N HIS A 3 -20.96 12.54 -15.33
CA HIS A 3 -20.63 13.53 -14.29
C HIS A 3 -19.67 12.99 -13.23
N THR A 4 -19.44 11.67 -13.21
CA THR A 4 -18.54 10.98 -12.28
C THR A 4 -17.60 10.04 -13.02
N LYS A 5 -16.35 9.92 -12.51
CA LYS A 5 -15.33 8.99 -12.97
C LYS A 5 -14.86 8.17 -11.78
N ARG A 6 -14.65 6.88 -11.99
CA ARG A 6 -14.08 5.98 -11.00
C ARG A 6 -12.76 5.42 -11.52
N GLU A 7 -11.71 5.56 -10.73
CA GLU A 7 -10.40 4.96 -10.98
C GLU A 7 -10.25 3.76 -10.06
N TRP A 8 -10.03 2.58 -10.64
CA TRP A 8 -9.90 1.34 -9.90
C TRP A 8 -8.43 1.07 -9.58
N MET A 9 -8.17 0.61 -8.34
CA MET A 9 -6.86 0.18 -7.87
C MET A 9 -5.74 1.15 -8.24
N PRO A 10 -5.80 2.41 -7.80
CA PRO A 10 -4.71 3.33 -8.05
C PRO A 10 -3.42 2.76 -7.47
N LEU A 11 -2.39 2.63 -8.31
CA LEU A 11 -1.09 2.04 -7.96
C LEU A 11 -0.24 2.93 -7.05
N TYR A 12 -0.83 4.00 -6.52
CA TYR A 12 -0.16 4.96 -5.67
C TYR A 12 -0.26 4.58 -4.20
N SER A 13 0.85 4.67 -3.47
CA SER A 13 0.82 4.70 -2.01
C SER A 13 0.69 6.15 -1.56
N PHE A 14 -0.11 6.40 -0.53
CA PHE A 14 -0.14 7.73 0.08
C PHE A 14 1.20 8.14 0.72
N LEU A 15 2.12 7.22 0.91
CA LEU A 15 3.49 7.53 1.33
C LEU A 15 4.38 8.02 0.17
N ASP A 16 3.99 7.76 -1.10
CA ASP A 16 4.55 8.38 -2.31
C ASP A 16 3.74 9.66 -2.62
N ARG A 17 3.87 10.65 -1.74
CA ARG A 17 3.03 11.85 -1.72
C ARG A 17 3.15 12.65 -3.01
N LYS A 18 4.38 12.82 -3.49
CA LYS A 18 4.63 13.57 -4.73
C LYS A 18 3.86 12.96 -5.89
N ARG A 19 3.93 11.66 -6.08
CA ARG A 19 3.24 10.98 -7.17
C ARG A 19 1.72 11.07 -7.06
N VAL A 20 1.18 11.01 -5.84
CA VAL A 20 -0.25 11.20 -5.58
C VAL A 20 -0.67 12.63 -5.89
N THR A 21 0.06 13.64 -5.40
CA THR A 21 -0.27 15.05 -5.63
C THR A 21 -0.16 15.43 -7.09
N ASP A 22 0.88 14.97 -7.81
CA ASP A 22 1.05 15.21 -9.25
C ASP A 22 -0.12 14.59 -10.05
N HIS A 23 -0.50 13.34 -9.73
CA HIS A 23 -1.63 12.68 -10.37
C HIS A 23 -2.96 13.43 -10.15
N LEU A 24 -3.21 13.89 -8.91
CA LEU A 24 -4.43 14.65 -8.60
C LEU A 24 -4.44 16.02 -9.29
N ALA A 25 -3.29 16.69 -9.40
CA ALA A 25 -3.16 17.94 -10.14
C ALA A 25 -3.45 17.74 -11.63
N ASP A 26 -2.91 16.69 -12.25
CA ASP A 26 -3.20 16.30 -13.63
C ASP A 26 -4.69 16.00 -13.85
N MET A 27 -5.34 15.34 -12.89
CA MET A 27 -6.77 15.07 -12.96
C MET A 27 -7.60 16.35 -12.87
N ALA A 28 -7.26 17.29 -11.97
CA ALA A 28 -7.92 18.58 -11.84
C ALA A 28 -7.75 19.44 -13.11
N ALA A 29 -6.55 19.44 -13.72
CA ALA A 29 -6.28 20.11 -14.99
C ALA A 29 -7.14 19.57 -16.16
N ARG A 30 -7.58 18.29 -16.08
CA ARG A 30 -8.51 17.67 -17.04
C ARG A 30 -9.98 17.85 -16.66
N GLY A 31 -10.28 18.60 -15.58
CA GLY A 31 -11.62 18.86 -15.07
C GLY A 31 -12.21 17.69 -14.27
N TRP A 32 -11.37 16.95 -13.54
CA TRP A 32 -11.78 15.90 -12.64
C TRP A 32 -11.29 16.19 -11.22
N MET A 33 -12.19 16.59 -10.35
CA MET A 33 -11.90 16.84 -8.94
C MET A 33 -12.11 15.59 -8.10
N LEU A 34 -11.17 15.29 -7.22
CA LEU A 34 -11.30 14.19 -6.26
C LEU A 34 -12.51 14.46 -5.35
N ASP A 35 -13.40 13.48 -5.24
CA ASP A 35 -14.62 13.54 -4.44
C ASP A 35 -14.56 12.60 -3.23
N ARG A 36 -14.09 11.35 -3.44
CA ARG A 36 -14.01 10.35 -2.39
C ARG A 36 -12.85 9.40 -2.61
N LEU A 37 -12.15 9.08 -1.51
CA LEU A 37 -11.14 8.04 -1.45
C LEU A 37 -11.76 6.74 -0.92
N GLY A 38 -11.68 5.68 -1.70
CA GLY A 38 -12.02 4.33 -1.27
C GLY A 38 -10.79 3.45 -1.19
N THR A 39 -10.87 2.32 -0.49
CA THR A 39 -9.78 1.35 -0.35
C THR A 39 -9.27 0.82 -1.70
N TRP A 40 -10.19 0.58 -2.63
CA TRP A 40 -9.91 -0.03 -3.93
C TRP A 40 -10.15 0.90 -5.11
N SER A 41 -10.74 2.09 -4.89
CA SER A 41 -11.07 3.00 -5.97
C SER A 41 -11.15 4.44 -5.50
N TRP A 42 -10.72 5.35 -6.36
CA TRP A 42 -10.89 6.78 -6.18
C TRP A 42 -12.04 7.26 -7.05
N HIS A 43 -12.85 8.16 -6.50
CA HIS A 43 -14.00 8.72 -7.17
C HIS A 43 -13.76 10.18 -7.46
N TYR A 44 -14.08 10.59 -8.68
CA TYR A 44 -13.93 11.96 -9.15
C TYR A 44 -15.27 12.48 -9.62
N ARG A 45 -15.50 13.76 -9.40
CA ARG A 45 -16.62 14.51 -9.97
C ARG A 45 -16.13 15.40 -11.09
N ARG A 46 -17.00 15.64 -12.09
CA ARG A 46 -16.71 16.57 -13.17
C ARG A 46 -16.75 18.00 -12.64
N THR A 47 -15.75 18.80 -12.99
CA THR A 47 -15.65 20.22 -12.67
C THR A 47 -15.02 20.97 -13.83
N GLU A 48 -14.90 22.28 -13.74
CA GLU A 48 -14.09 23.05 -14.67
C GLU A 48 -12.61 22.69 -14.52
N PRO A 49 -11.84 22.60 -15.63
CA PRO A 49 -10.41 22.40 -15.57
C PRO A 49 -9.73 23.52 -14.78
N LYS A 50 -8.99 23.16 -13.74
CA LYS A 50 -8.27 24.12 -12.89
C LYS A 50 -6.86 23.62 -12.61
N GLN A 51 -5.91 24.54 -12.53
CA GLN A 51 -4.57 24.29 -12.03
C GLN A 51 -4.61 24.36 -10.50
N LEU A 52 -4.56 23.19 -9.85
CA LEU A 52 -4.64 23.07 -8.40
C LEU A 52 -3.37 22.44 -7.85
N ARG A 53 -2.96 22.89 -6.68
CA ARG A 53 -1.96 22.21 -5.87
C ARG A 53 -2.67 21.26 -4.93
N PHE A 54 -2.08 20.06 -4.75
CA PHE A 54 -2.58 19.10 -3.78
C PHE A 54 -1.56 18.85 -2.68
N ALA A 55 -2.04 18.53 -1.50
CA ALA A 55 -1.26 18.09 -0.36
C ALA A 55 -1.90 16.83 0.24
N VAL A 56 -1.06 15.88 0.62
CA VAL A 56 -1.46 14.67 1.33
C VAL A 56 -0.81 14.71 2.70
N THR A 57 -1.62 14.72 3.75
CA THR A 57 -1.16 14.67 5.13
C THR A 57 -1.88 13.55 5.90
N PHE A 58 -1.39 13.26 7.08
CA PHE A 58 -1.90 12.17 7.92
C PHE A 58 -2.35 12.74 9.27
N PHE A 59 -3.51 12.30 9.73
CA PHE A 59 -4.02 12.67 11.03
C PHE A 59 -4.19 11.42 11.90
N ALA A 60 -3.38 11.32 12.95
CA ALA A 60 -3.42 10.18 13.86
C ALA A 60 -4.76 10.13 14.60
N GLY A 61 -5.37 8.96 14.68
CA GLY A 61 -6.66 8.78 15.36
C GLY A 61 -7.90 8.91 14.46
N ALA A 62 -7.78 9.39 13.22
CA ALA A 62 -8.90 9.46 12.26
C ALA A 62 -9.18 8.12 11.55
N GLY A 63 -8.92 6.99 12.20
CA GLY A 63 -9.09 5.66 11.58
C GLY A 63 -10.54 5.19 11.56
N ARG A 64 -10.88 4.34 10.58
CA ARG A 64 -12.22 3.74 10.39
C ARG A 64 -12.76 3.03 11.63
N PHE A 65 -11.89 2.53 12.49
CA PHE A 65 -12.24 1.81 13.72
C PHE A 65 -12.13 2.70 14.98
N SER A 66 -11.90 4.00 14.81
CA SER A 66 -11.94 4.93 15.94
C SER A 66 -13.38 5.16 16.39
N PRO A 67 -13.70 5.01 17.69
CA PRO A 67 -15.09 5.07 18.18
C PRO A 67 -15.69 6.47 18.16
N ALA A 68 -14.92 7.51 17.87
CA ALA A 68 -15.36 8.90 17.81
C ALA A 68 -14.61 9.65 16.70
N PRO A 69 -15.13 10.80 16.20
CA PRO A 69 -14.33 11.72 15.40
C PRO A 69 -13.02 12.00 16.12
N ALA A 70 -11.89 11.93 15.40
CA ALA A 70 -10.59 12.15 16.01
C ALA A 70 -10.56 13.55 16.66
N ALA A 71 -10.32 13.60 17.98
CA ALA A 71 -10.26 14.86 18.69
C ALA A 71 -9.24 15.80 17.99
N GLY A 72 -9.66 17.01 17.66
CA GLY A 72 -8.84 18.01 16.98
C GLY A 72 -8.78 17.89 15.47
N LEU A 73 -9.44 16.92 14.83
CA LEU A 73 -9.47 16.83 13.36
C LEU A 73 -10.16 18.05 12.74
N ASP A 74 -11.28 18.47 13.29
CA ASP A 74 -12.00 19.65 12.80
C ASP A 74 -11.15 20.91 12.98
N THR A 75 -10.51 21.08 14.15
CA THR A 75 -9.58 22.19 14.41
C THR A 75 -8.41 22.19 13.42
N PHE A 76 -7.85 21.02 13.13
CA PHE A 76 -6.78 20.89 12.13
C PHE A 76 -7.27 21.28 10.74
N GLN A 77 -8.47 20.87 10.35
CA GLN A 77 -9.06 21.24 9.06
C GLN A 77 -9.33 22.75 8.97
N ASP A 78 -9.76 23.37 10.06
CA ASP A 78 -9.97 24.83 10.14
C ASP A 78 -8.65 25.59 9.99
N TYR A 79 -7.56 25.14 10.63
CA TYR A 79 -6.23 25.73 10.42
C TYR A 79 -5.77 25.60 8.97
N CYS A 80 -5.97 24.42 8.35
CA CYS A 80 -5.65 24.23 6.93
C CYS A 80 -6.47 25.20 6.05
N ALA A 81 -7.76 25.37 6.35
CA ALA A 81 -8.63 26.28 5.60
C ALA A 81 -8.16 27.75 5.72
N GLN A 82 -7.78 28.20 6.92
CA GLN A 82 -7.20 29.54 7.14
C GLN A 82 -5.88 29.73 6.37
N ALA A 83 -5.10 28.68 6.19
CA ALA A 83 -3.87 28.69 5.40
C ALA A 83 -4.11 28.55 3.87
N GLY A 84 -5.36 28.60 3.41
CA GLY A 84 -5.72 28.51 1.98
C GLY A 84 -5.80 27.08 1.43
N TRP A 85 -5.87 26.06 2.31
CA TRP A 85 -6.03 24.68 1.93
C TRP A 85 -7.46 24.19 2.17
N HIS A 86 -8.11 23.70 1.13
CA HIS A 86 -9.46 23.16 1.19
C HIS A 86 -9.42 21.64 1.16
N ARG A 87 -10.23 20.98 1.99
CA ARG A 87 -10.32 19.54 2.01
C ARG A 87 -10.95 19.02 0.72
N ALA A 88 -10.22 18.16 -0.01
CA ALA A 88 -10.75 17.45 -1.18
C ALA A 88 -11.46 16.15 -0.77
N ALA A 89 -10.76 15.27 -0.06
CA ALA A 89 -11.29 14.00 0.40
C ALA A 89 -10.48 13.48 1.60
N SER A 90 -11.06 12.55 2.35
CA SER A 90 -10.38 11.85 3.42
C SER A 90 -10.71 10.35 3.40
N SER A 91 -9.77 9.52 3.81
CA SER A 91 -9.98 8.08 4.02
C SER A 91 -9.12 7.62 5.17
N ASP A 92 -9.79 7.16 6.23
CA ASP A 92 -9.12 6.81 7.47
C ASP A 92 -8.22 7.97 7.96
N GLN A 93 -6.95 7.72 8.16
CA GLN A 93 -5.98 8.73 8.64
C GLN A 93 -5.42 9.63 7.54
N VAL A 94 -5.72 9.32 6.27
CA VAL A 94 -5.24 10.11 5.13
C VAL A 94 -6.18 11.27 4.88
N GLN A 95 -5.62 12.48 4.84
CA GLN A 95 -6.32 13.70 4.49
C GLN A 95 -5.72 14.27 3.20
N VAL A 96 -6.56 14.59 2.22
CA VAL A 96 -6.15 15.21 0.96
C VAL A 96 -6.74 16.60 0.89
N PHE A 97 -5.87 17.59 0.71
CA PHE A 97 -6.22 18.98 0.57
C PHE A 97 -5.84 19.49 -0.81
N TYR A 98 -6.48 20.57 -1.25
CA TYR A 98 -6.11 21.31 -2.45
C TYR A 98 -6.07 22.81 -2.17
N SER A 99 -5.29 23.54 -2.96
CA SER A 99 -5.26 25.00 -2.95
C SER A 99 -5.27 25.53 -4.38
N GLU A 100 -5.97 26.65 -4.59
CA GLU A 100 -5.94 27.41 -5.84
C GLU A 100 -4.74 28.38 -5.87
N ASP A 101 -4.14 28.65 -4.72
CA ASP A 101 -2.96 29.52 -4.61
C ASP A 101 -1.67 28.72 -4.88
N PRO A 102 -0.92 29.05 -5.95
CA PRO A 102 0.37 28.42 -6.22
C PRO A 102 1.43 28.72 -5.16
N ALA A 103 1.27 29.77 -4.36
CA ALA A 103 2.18 30.18 -3.29
C ALA A 103 1.74 29.69 -1.90
N ALA A 104 0.66 28.91 -1.78
CA ALA A 104 0.16 28.39 -0.51
C ALA A 104 1.30 27.70 0.28
N VAL A 105 1.42 28.06 1.57
CA VAL A 105 2.42 27.48 2.47
C VAL A 105 2.14 25.98 2.64
N PRO A 106 3.14 25.09 2.58
CA PRO A 106 2.92 23.67 2.83
C PRO A 106 2.25 23.43 4.19
N ILE A 107 1.35 22.43 4.26
CA ILE A 107 0.65 22.07 5.50
C ILE A 107 1.64 21.54 6.53
N ASP A 108 2.55 20.67 6.10
CA ASP A 108 3.61 20.10 6.93
C ASP A 108 4.89 20.91 6.69
N THR A 109 5.24 21.78 7.63
CA THR A 109 6.42 22.65 7.56
C THR A 109 7.60 22.16 8.40
N ASP A 110 7.33 21.32 9.40
CA ASP A 110 8.34 20.69 10.26
C ASP A 110 8.53 19.21 9.91
N PRO A 111 9.68 18.81 9.31
CA PRO A 111 9.93 17.42 8.95
C PRO A 111 9.91 16.45 10.15
N ALA A 112 10.27 16.92 11.36
CA ALA A 112 10.25 16.07 12.54
C ALA A 112 8.82 15.76 13.00
N ALA A 113 7.97 16.78 13.05
CA ALA A 113 6.55 16.61 13.36
C ALA A 113 5.85 15.77 12.32
N GLU A 114 6.16 15.97 11.04
CA GLU A 114 5.63 15.19 9.93
C GLU A 114 6.02 13.72 10.03
N LEU A 115 7.30 13.39 10.30
CA LEU A 115 7.77 12.01 10.46
C LEU A 115 7.05 11.31 11.62
N GLU A 116 6.93 11.99 12.78
CA GLU A 116 6.23 11.41 13.93
C GLU A 116 4.74 11.18 13.63
N ASN A 117 4.11 12.09 12.89
CA ASN A 117 2.72 11.93 12.47
C ASN A 117 2.54 10.72 11.54
N ILE A 118 3.42 10.53 10.56
CA ILE A 118 3.42 9.34 9.70
C ILE A 118 3.66 8.07 10.52
N ARG A 119 4.61 8.09 11.46
CA ARG A 119 4.88 6.93 12.34
C ARG A 119 3.67 6.53 13.18
N ARG A 120 2.96 7.50 13.75
CA ARG A 120 1.76 7.24 14.56
C ARG A 120 0.59 6.78 13.71
N SER A 121 0.37 7.44 12.58
CA SER A 121 -0.80 7.21 11.74
C SER A 121 -0.72 5.91 10.97
N ILE A 122 0.39 5.65 10.31
CA ILE A 122 0.54 4.52 9.39
C ILE A 122 1.59 3.53 9.90
N GLY A 123 2.73 4.03 10.36
CA GLY A 123 3.89 3.20 10.65
C GLY A 123 3.64 2.14 11.72
N LYS A 124 3.19 2.54 12.91
CA LYS A 124 2.94 1.61 14.02
C LYS A 124 1.87 0.56 13.70
N PRO A 125 0.68 0.94 13.16
CA PRO A 125 -0.33 -0.04 12.74
C PRO A 125 0.17 -0.99 11.65
N MET A 126 0.90 -0.47 10.67
CA MET A 126 1.44 -1.25 9.57
C MET A 126 2.45 -2.28 10.06
N ILE A 127 3.42 -1.88 10.89
CA ILE A 127 4.42 -2.80 11.46
C ILE A 127 3.72 -3.90 12.27
N ARG A 128 2.78 -3.53 13.14
CA ARG A 128 2.03 -4.50 13.96
C ARG A 128 1.31 -5.53 13.09
N ASN A 129 0.63 -5.08 12.04
CA ASN A 129 -0.12 -5.97 11.15
C ASN A 129 0.83 -6.88 10.35
N TYR A 130 1.96 -6.36 9.87
CA TYR A 130 2.95 -7.18 9.17
C TYR A 130 3.66 -8.17 10.10
N LEU A 131 3.94 -7.80 11.36
CA LEU A 131 4.50 -8.74 12.33
C LEU A 131 3.51 -9.87 12.67
N ALA A 132 2.22 -9.54 12.83
CA ALA A 132 1.18 -10.54 13.04
C ALA A 132 1.06 -11.49 11.83
N LEU A 133 1.09 -10.94 10.61
CA LEU A 133 1.06 -11.73 9.38
C LEU A 133 2.32 -12.60 9.23
N LEU A 134 3.50 -12.06 9.57
CA LEU A 134 4.76 -12.81 9.58
C LEU A 134 4.69 -13.99 10.54
N LEU A 135 4.20 -13.76 11.75
CA LEU A 135 4.01 -14.84 12.75
C LEU A 135 3.06 -15.92 12.22
N LEU A 136 1.95 -15.51 11.61
CA LEU A 136 0.99 -16.46 11.02
C LEU A 136 1.64 -17.30 9.90
N CYS A 137 2.39 -16.67 9.00
CA CYS A 137 3.12 -17.38 7.94
C CYS A 137 4.17 -18.33 8.50
N LEU A 138 4.89 -17.94 9.57
CA LEU A 138 5.89 -18.81 10.20
C LEU A 138 5.22 -20.02 10.87
N LEU A 139 4.10 -19.84 11.55
CA LEU A 139 3.33 -20.94 12.13
C LEU A 139 2.82 -21.91 11.06
N GLU A 140 2.35 -21.38 9.94
CA GLU A 140 1.90 -22.18 8.80
C GLU A 140 3.05 -23.00 8.21
N VAL A 141 4.20 -22.39 7.97
CA VAL A 141 5.40 -23.09 7.48
C VAL A 141 5.87 -24.16 8.48
N ALA A 142 5.89 -23.85 9.78
CA ALA A 142 6.26 -24.81 10.82
C ALA A 142 5.29 -26.00 10.86
N PHE A 143 4.00 -25.75 10.72
CA PHE A 143 2.97 -26.80 10.66
C PHE A 143 3.15 -27.70 9.43
N GLN A 144 3.46 -27.15 8.27
CA GLN A 144 3.74 -27.92 7.07
C GLN A 144 5.02 -28.75 7.21
N CYS A 145 6.08 -28.20 7.79
CA CYS A 145 7.29 -28.95 8.09
C CYS A 145 7.00 -30.14 9.04
N TYR A 146 6.16 -29.92 10.05
CA TYR A 146 5.72 -30.98 10.96
C TYR A 146 4.93 -32.07 10.22
N GLN A 147 4.00 -31.70 9.35
CA GLN A 147 3.23 -32.68 8.55
C GLN A 147 4.14 -33.51 7.61
N ILE A 148 5.10 -32.86 6.94
CA ILE A 148 6.07 -33.55 6.08
C ILE A 148 6.95 -34.51 6.90
N TRP A 149 7.29 -34.13 8.13
CA TRP A 149 8.08 -34.98 9.02
C TRP A 149 7.31 -36.23 9.47
N THR A 150 6.02 -36.08 9.79
CA THR A 150 5.17 -37.17 10.30
C THR A 150 4.67 -38.08 9.19
N ASP A 151 4.26 -37.54 8.06
CA ASP A 151 3.69 -38.26 6.93
C ASP A 151 4.06 -37.60 5.60
N PRO A 152 5.27 -37.87 5.08
CA PRO A 152 5.78 -37.20 3.90
C PRO A 152 5.00 -37.54 2.62
N VAL A 153 4.52 -38.78 2.50
CA VAL A 153 3.87 -39.25 1.26
C VAL A 153 2.50 -38.62 1.10
N ASP A 154 1.67 -38.68 2.14
CA ASP A 154 0.31 -38.15 2.10
C ASP A 154 0.30 -36.63 2.06
N THR A 155 1.26 -35.98 2.77
CA THR A 155 1.39 -34.53 2.76
C THR A 155 1.78 -34.00 1.38
N LEU A 156 2.79 -34.62 0.73
CA LEU A 156 3.24 -34.20 -0.61
C LEU A 156 2.25 -34.58 -1.71
N ALA A 157 1.43 -35.62 -1.49
CA ALA A 157 0.33 -35.99 -2.39
C ALA A 157 -0.93 -35.13 -2.21
N SER A 158 -1.02 -34.39 -1.08
CA SER A 158 -2.19 -33.58 -0.76
C SER A 158 -2.21 -32.27 -1.55
N PRO A 159 -3.22 -32.01 -2.40
CA PRO A 159 -3.35 -30.74 -3.13
C PRO A 159 -3.48 -29.54 -2.19
N THR A 160 -4.09 -29.72 -1.02
CA THR A 160 -4.28 -28.64 -0.02
C THR A 160 -2.98 -28.24 0.65
N ALA A 161 -2.10 -29.20 0.98
CA ALA A 161 -0.78 -28.91 1.55
C ALA A 161 0.11 -28.17 0.53
N LEU A 162 0.10 -28.60 -0.73
CA LEU A 162 0.83 -27.92 -1.80
C LEU A 162 0.30 -26.48 -2.03
N LEU A 163 -1.02 -26.29 -1.98
CA LEU A 163 -1.60 -24.96 -2.09
C LEU A 163 -1.17 -24.05 -0.94
N ALA A 164 -1.24 -24.56 0.29
CA ALA A 164 -0.85 -23.80 1.48
C ALA A 164 0.63 -23.41 1.42
N ALA A 165 1.53 -24.33 1.06
CA ALA A 165 2.96 -24.06 0.87
C ALA A 165 3.22 -23.00 -0.20
N THR A 166 2.56 -23.12 -1.34
CA THR A 166 2.73 -22.21 -2.47
C THR A 166 2.13 -20.83 -2.20
N ALA A 167 1.15 -20.69 -1.32
CA ALA A 167 0.57 -19.41 -0.93
C ALA A 167 1.35 -18.72 0.20
N SER A 168 1.84 -19.47 1.20
CA SER A 168 2.50 -18.91 2.38
C SER A 168 3.89 -18.33 2.08
N LEU A 169 4.69 -18.98 1.23
CA LEU A 169 6.05 -18.54 0.90
C LEU A 169 6.12 -17.15 0.26
N PRO A 170 5.33 -16.82 -0.80
CA PRO A 170 5.35 -15.47 -1.36
C PRO A 170 4.81 -14.42 -0.42
N LEU A 171 3.81 -14.76 0.38
CA LEU A 171 3.26 -13.86 1.39
C LEU A 171 4.31 -13.54 2.46
N LEU A 172 5.10 -14.54 2.87
CA LEU A 172 6.24 -14.36 3.77
C LEU A 172 7.27 -13.40 3.16
N VAL A 173 7.69 -13.65 1.92
CA VAL A 173 8.68 -12.82 1.21
C VAL A 173 8.17 -11.38 1.05
N LEU A 174 6.90 -11.23 0.65
CA LEU A 174 6.28 -9.91 0.50
C LEU A 174 6.24 -9.15 1.82
N THR A 175 5.87 -9.83 2.90
CA THR A 175 5.79 -9.25 4.25
C THR A 175 7.17 -8.80 4.72
N LEU A 176 8.18 -9.64 4.58
CA LEU A 176 9.58 -9.30 4.93
C LEU A 176 10.10 -8.14 4.07
N ALA A 177 9.88 -8.19 2.76
CA ALA A 177 10.30 -7.11 1.86
C ALA A 177 9.64 -5.77 2.23
N SER A 178 8.34 -5.78 2.54
CA SER A 178 7.60 -4.58 2.95
C SER A 178 8.14 -4.00 4.26
N LEU A 179 8.44 -4.84 5.24
CA LEU A 179 9.05 -4.42 6.50
C LEU A 179 10.46 -3.84 6.29
N LEU A 180 11.30 -4.48 5.48
CA LEU A 180 12.66 -4.01 5.19
C LEU A 180 12.65 -2.68 4.43
N LEU A 181 11.78 -2.52 3.43
CA LEU A 181 11.63 -1.27 2.68
C LEU A 181 11.17 -0.13 3.58
N TYR A 182 10.21 -0.40 4.46
CA TYR A 182 9.74 0.60 5.42
C TYR A 182 10.84 0.99 6.42
N ARG A 183 11.58 0.03 6.97
CA ARG A 183 12.73 0.29 7.88
C ARG A 183 13.80 1.13 7.19
N ARG A 184 14.16 0.76 5.95
CA ARG A 184 15.13 1.52 5.16
C ARG A 184 14.67 2.96 4.91
N TRP A 185 13.37 3.13 4.64
CA TRP A 185 12.78 4.46 4.48
C TRP A 185 12.84 5.24 5.80
N GLN A 186 12.51 4.62 6.95
CA GLN A 186 12.59 5.27 8.26
C GLN A 186 13.99 5.81 8.55
N TRP A 187 15.03 5.02 8.35
CA TRP A 187 16.40 5.47 8.55
C TRP A 187 16.76 6.66 7.67
N ARG A 188 16.34 6.66 6.41
CA ARG A 188 16.55 7.79 5.51
C ARG A 188 15.75 9.01 5.95
N ALA A 189 14.54 8.83 6.45
CA ALA A 189 13.68 9.89 6.95
C ALA A 189 14.27 10.52 8.22
N GLU A 190 14.78 9.71 9.16
CA GLU A 190 15.47 10.18 10.36
C GLU A 190 16.73 10.99 10.00
N ALA A 191 17.56 10.48 9.09
CA ALA A 191 18.74 11.21 8.61
C ALA A 191 18.37 12.53 7.89
N ALA A 192 17.26 12.56 7.14
CA ALA A 192 16.77 13.77 6.51
C ALA A 192 16.31 14.82 7.53
N VAL A 193 15.61 14.38 8.59
CA VAL A 193 15.21 15.26 9.71
C VAL A 193 16.42 15.87 10.40
N GLU A 194 17.44 15.04 10.72
CA GLU A 194 18.70 15.52 11.33
C GLU A 194 19.44 16.54 10.45
N ALA A 195 19.35 16.38 9.13
CA ALA A 195 19.95 17.28 8.15
C ALA A 195 19.06 18.52 7.84
N GLY A 196 17.86 18.64 8.42
CA GLY A 196 16.91 19.72 8.11
C GLY A 196 16.33 19.65 6.69
N LEU A 197 16.36 18.47 6.07
CA LEU A 197 15.88 18.23 4.71
C LEU A 197 14.44 17.71 4.71
N PRO A 198 13.68 17.92 3.63
CA PRO A 198 12.33 17.33 3.49
C PRO A 198 12.39 15.81 3.49
N LEU A 199 11.32 15.17 3.98
CA LEU A 199 11.23 13.72 4.06
C LEU A 199 11.28 13.07 2.66
N PRO A 200 12.05 11.97 2.51
CA PRO A 200 12.10 11.23 1.26
C PRO A 200 10.76 10.56 0.95
N ASP A 201 10.39 10.51 -0.32
CA ASP A 201 9.21 9.74 -0.76
C ASP A 201 9.45 8.24 -0.60
N LEU A 202 8.45 7.52 -0.11
CA LEU A 202 8.47 6.07 -0.07
C LEU A 202 7.85 5.51 -1.35
N ARG A 203 8.69 5.01 -2.25
CA ARG A 203 8.21 4.29 -3.44
C ARG A 203 7.39 3.07 -3.02
N SER A 204 6.18 3.00 -3.52
CA SER A 204 5.22 1.96 -3.17
C SER A 204 5.66 0.59 -3.66
N ALA A 205 5.63 -0.41 -2.77
CA ALA A 205 5.70 -1.83 -3.12
C ALA A 205 4.38 -2.38 -3.72
N ARG A 206 3.42 -1.51 -4.10
CA ARG A 206 2.12 -1.96 -4.63
C ARG A 206 2.23 -2.75 -5.92
N GLY A 207 3.19 -2.41 -6.80
CA GLY A 207 3.49 -3.22 -7.97
C GLY A 207 3.87 -4.67 -7.60
N LEU A 208 4.61 -4.83 -6.50
CA LEU A 208 4.92 -6.12 -5.91
C LEU A 208 3.68 -6.84 -5.40
N GLY A 209 2.77 -6.12 -4.72
CA GLY A 209 1.50 -6.68 -4.25
C GLY A 209 0.61 -7.20 -5.38
N ILE A 210 0.54 -6.49 -6.50
CA ILE A 210 -0.21 -6.93 -7.68
C ILE A 210 0.43 -8.18 -8.29
N LEU A 211 1.75 -8.23 -8.41
CA LEU A 211 2.46 -9.41 -8.91
C LEU A 211 2.21 -10.63 -8.01
N VAL A 212 2.18 -10.46 -6.69
CA VAL A 212 1.84 -11.53 -5.74
C VAL A 212 0.38 -11.96 -5.87
N LEU A 213 -0.56 -11.02 -6.05
CA LEU A 213 -1.97 -11.34 -6.31
C LEU A 213 -2.17 -12.08 -7.63
N MET A 214 -1.49 -11.66 -8.69
CA MET A 214 -1.51 -12.36 -9.98
C MET A 214 -0.93 -13.77 -9.86
N TRP A 215 0.18 -13.92 -9.13
CA TRP A 215 0.80 -15.21 -8.87
C TRP A 215 -0.10 -16.12 -8.03
N SER A 216 -0.72 -15.59 -6.96
CA SER A 216 -1.70 -16.33 -6.16
C SER A 216 -2.91 -16.78 -7.00
N GLY A 217 -3.39 -15.91 -7.90
CA GLY A 217 -4.45 -16.25 -8.86
C GLY A 217 -4.04 -17.37 -9.83
N LEU A 218 -2.82 -17.35 -10.33
CA LEU A 218 -2.26 -18.41 -11.18
C LEU A 218 -2.17 -19.74 -10.43
N LEU A 219 -1.76 -19.73 -9.16
CA LEU A 219 -1.71 -20.93 -8.33
C LEU A 219 -3.08 -21.51 -8.07
N ILE A 220 -4.07 -20.68 -7.74
CA ILE A 220 -5.46 -21.08 -7.55
C ILE A 220 -6.01 -21.69 -8.86
N ALA A 221 -5.78 -21.02 -10.00
CA ALA A 221 -6.17 -21.54 -11.31
C ALA A 221 -5.48 -22.87 -11.64
N GLY A 222 -4.17 -23.01 -11.31
CA GLY A 222 -3.41 -24.24 -11.46
C GLY A 222 -3.97 -25.38 -10.63
N LEU A 223 -4.43 -25.10 -9.41
CA LEU A 223 -5.05 -26.09 -8.54
C LEU A 223 -6.40 -26.57 -9.11
N PHE A 224 -7.24 -25.65 -9.59
CA PHE A 224 -8.50 -26.02 -10.26
C PHE A 224 -8.27 -26.81 -11.55
N ALA A 225 -7.21 -26.48 -12.31
CA ALA A 225 -6.82 -27.20 -13.52
C ALA A 225 -6.17 -28.57 -13.21
N SER A 226 -5.60 -28.80 -12.03
CA SER A 226 -4.97 -30.07 -11.61
C SER A 226 -5.97 -31.20 -11.36
N ILE A 227 -7.26 -30.88 -11.42
CA ILE A 227 -8.31 -31.90 -11.55
C ILE A 227 -8.12 -32.74 -12.83
N SER A 228 -7.45 -32.23 -13.86
CA SER A 228 -6.87 -33.00 -14.97
C SER A 228 -5.34 -33.07 -14.82
N ARG A 229 -4.87 -34.23 -14.37
CA ARG A 229 -3.51 -34.52 -13.84
C ARG A 229 -2.28 -33.98 -14.61
N SER A 230 -2.33 -33.61 -15.88
CA SER A 230 -1.16 -33.16 -16.65
C SER A 230 -0.98 -31.66 -16.73
N THR A 231 -2.08 -30.89 -16.75
CA THR A 231 -2.05 -29.44 -16.94
C THR A 231 -1.68 -28.69 -15.66
N GLY A 232 -2.03 -29.22 -14.48
CA GLY A 232 -1.75 -28.62 -13.18
C GLY A 232 -0.26 -28.52 -12.86
N MET A 233 0.50 -29.57 -13.18
CA MET A 233 1.97 -29.59 -12.98
C MET A 233 2.68 -28.52 -13.84
N VAL A 234 2.24 -28.31 -15.07
CA VAL A 234 2.82 -27.29 -15.96
C VAL A 234 2.55 -25.89 -15.42
N ILE A 235 1.34 -25.60 -14.95
CA ILE A 235 0.97 -24.29 -14.39
C ILE A 235 1.72 -24.01 -13.08
N LEU A 236 1.89 -25.00 -12.20
CA LEU A 236 2.70 -24.89 -10.99
C LEU A 236 4.16 -24.59 -11.30
N THR A 237 4.75 -25.26 -12.30
CA THR A 237 6.12 -25.05 -12.73
C THR A 237 6.31 -23.63 -13.30
N ILE A 238 5.39 -23.16 -14.15
CA ILE A 238 5.40 -21.79 -14.67
C ILE A 238 5.26 -20.77 -13.53
N GLY A 239 4.38 -21.01 -12.56
CA GLY A 239 4.20 -20.17 -11.37
C GLY A 239 5.49 -20.06 -10.55
N MET A 240 6.20 -21.17 -10.32
CA MET A 240 7.50 -21.17 -9.64
C MET A 240 8.58 -20.40 -10.41
N VAL A 241 8.69 -20.60 -11.71
CA VAL A 241 9.66 -19.88 -12.55
C VAL A 241 9.40 -18.37 -12.52
N LEU A 242 8.14 -17.96 -12.64
CA LEU A 242 7.75 -16.55 -12.54
C LEU A 242 8.04 -15.96 -11.16
N PHE A 243 7.87 -16.74 -10.09
CA PHE A 243 8.20 -16.32 -8.73
C PHE A 243 9.70 -16.08 -8.56
N PHE A 244 10.56 -17.00 -8.99
CA PHE A 244 12.01 -16.82 -8.91
C PHE A 244 12.50 -15.68 -9.80
N ALA A 245 11.93 -15.51 -11.00
CA ALA A 245 12.22 -14.36 -11.85
C ALA A 245 11.84 -13.02 -11.18
N LEU A 246 10.71 -12.98 -10.47
CA LEU A 246 10.25 -11.83 -9.71
C LEU A 246 11.18 -11.51 -8.54
N VAL A 247 11.56 -12.51 -7.73
CA VAL A 247 12.53 -12.35 -6.63
C VAL A 247 13.87 -11.82 -7.14
N TYR A 248 14.35 -12.37 -8.27
CA TYR A 248 15.57 -11.91 -8.92
C TYR A 248 15.47 -10.46 -9.39
N PHE A 249 14.37 -10.09 -10.04
CA PHE A 249 14.13 -8.73 -10.51
C PHE A 249 14.07 -7.73 -9.35
N LEU A 250 13.41 -8.10 -8.25
CA LEU A 250 13.32 -7.27 -7.04
C LEU A 250 14.66 -7.10 -6.32
N ALA A 251 15.47 -8.16 -6.25
CA ALA A 251 16.81 -8.10 -5.69
C ALA A 251 17.72 -7.16 -6.50
N ASN A 252 17.53 -7.07 -7.82
CA ASN A 252 18.29 -6.17 -8.68
C ASN A 252 17.70 -4.74 -8.75
N ALA A 253 16.40 -4.56 -8.60
CA ALA A 253 15.78 -3.23 -8.54
C ALA A 253 16.02 -2.50 -7.21
N ALA A 254 16.49 -3.21 -6.18
CA ALA A 254 16.84 -2.66 -4.87
C ALA A 254 18.31 -2.16 -4.78
N ARG A 255 19.13 -2.40 -5.83
CA ARG A 255 20.47 -1.82 -6.00
C ARG A 255 20.39 -0.48 -6.70
#